data_bb6ce1616b2cc133e2ae328fc22484b6
#
_entry.id   bb6ce1616b2cc133e2ae328fc22484b6
#
_cell.length_a   1.000
_cell.length_b   1.000
_cell.length_c   1.000
_cell.angle_alpha   90.00
_cell.angle_beta   90.00
_cell.angle_gamma   90.00
#
_symmetry.space_group_name_H-M   'P 1'
#
loop_
_entity.id
_entity.type
_entity.pdbx_description
1 polymer ?
#
loop_
_entity_poly.entity_id
_entity_poly.type
_entity_poly.pdbx_seq_one_letter_code
_entity_poly.pdbx_strand_id
1 'polypeptide(L)'
;MSGDMLIARVAGERIAIAAVDIQTVIELGEVVPVPCAPVVVAGLAAQRSRTLTVIDVASAFGLPSRPDTARFAVVVEIAGVGYALAVDAVENVIPAIGKVQPVKVKLSQEWARSAVGMIDTAVGTVLLLDLTKLVGGEMQQKAT
;
A
#
# COMPACT_ATOMS: atom_id res chain seq x y z
N MET A 1 15.13 2.91 -14.04
CA MET A 1 14.38 2.24 -15.10
C MET A 1 12.90 2.24 -14.75
N SER A 2 12.09 2.68 -15.67
CA SER A 2 10.65 2.65 -15.45
C SER A 2 10.12 1.25 -15.76
N GLY A 3 9.09 0.85 -15.05
CA GLY A 3 8.43 -0.42 -15.26
C GLY A 3 6.94 -0.22 -15.16
N ASP A 4 6.21 -1.31 -15.13
CA ASP A 4 4.76 -1.24 -15.00
C ASP A 4 4.39 -0.90 -13.56
N MET A 5 3.36 -0.10 -13.42
CA MET A 5 2.83 0.35 -12.14
C MET A 5 1.38 -0.07 -12.02
N LEU A 6 1.03 -0.67 -10.88
CA LEU A 6 -0.37 -0.91 -10.55
C LEU A 6 -0.93 0.36 -9.93
N ILE A 7 -2.01 0.87 -10.49
CA ILE A 7 -2.67 2.07 -10.00
C ILE A 7 -3.84 1.66 -9.12
N ALA A 8 -3.84 2.15 -7.90
CA ALA A 8 -4.89 1.87 -6.92
C ALA A 8 -5.42 3.18 -6.35
N ARG A 9 -6.59 3.11 -5.75
CA ARG A 9 -7.18 4.26 -5.06
C ARG A 9 -7.26 4.00 -3.57
N VAL A 10 -6.87 5.00 -2.81
CA VAL A 10 -6.96 4.98 -1.35
C VAL A 10 -7.48 6.35 -0.93
N ALA A 11 -8.64 6.36 -0.28
CA ALA A 11 -9.29 7.58 0.22
C ALA A 11 -9.41 8.67 -0.87
N GLY A 12 -9.74 8.24 -2.09
CA GLY A 12 -9.92 9.16 -3.21
C GLY A 12 -8.66 9.54 -3.96
N GLU A 13 -7.50 9.13 -3.47
CA GLU A 13 -6.23 9.47 -4.10
C GLU A 13 -5.68 8.27 -4.88
N ARG A 14 -5.06 8.54 -6.01
CA ARG A 14 -4.39 7.50 -6.79
C ARG A 14 -2.96 7.33 -6.31
N ILE A 15 -2.58 6.08 -6.13
CA ILE A 15 -1.22 5.69 -5.76
C ILE A 15 -0.73 4.65 -6.75
N ALA A 16 0.58 4.48 -6.80
CA ALA A 16 1.21 3.47 -7.66
C ALA A 16 2.02 2.50 -6.82
N ILE A 17 1.99 1.24 -7.21
CA ILE A 17 2.80 0.19 -6.62
C ILE A 17 3.54 -0.49 -7.77
N ALA A 18 4.85 -0.65 -7.65
CA ALA A 18 5.64 -1.28 -8.71
C ALA A 18 5.14 -2.72 -8.93
N ALA A 19 4.76 -3.03 -10.16
CA ALA A 19 4.17 -4.33 -10.47
C ALA A 19 5.10 -5.49 -10.16
N VAL A 20 6.41 -5.27 -10.27
CA VAL A 20 7.41 -6.30 -10.01
C VAL A 20 7.37 -6.77 -8.54
N ASP A 21 6.88 -5.96 -7.64
CA ASP A 21 6.82 -6.29 -6.22
C ASP A 21 5.52 -6.99 -5.83
N ILE A 22 4.58 -7.10 -6.74
CA ILE A 22 3.24 -7.62 -6.46
C ILE A 22 3.17 -9.11 -6.75
N GLN A 23 2.69 -9.87 -5.78
CA GLN A 23 2.43 -11.29 -6.00
C GLN A 23 1.08 -11.50 -6.66
N THR A 24 0.05 -10.86 -6.12
CA THR A 24 -1.31 -10.99 -6.66
C THR A 24 -2.20 -9.90 -6.09
N VAL A 25 -3.40 -9.78 -6.63
CA VAL A 25 -4.46 -8.91 -6.10
C VAL A 25 -5.63 -9.83 -5.71
N ILE A 26 -6.15 -9.62 -4.53
CA ILE A 26 -7.25 -10.47 -4.02
C ILE A 26 -8.43 -9.59 -3.61
N GLU A 27 -9.60 -10.20 -3.58
CA GLU A 27 -10.73 -9.62 -2.87
C GLU A 27 -10.50 -9.85 -1.38
N LEU A 28 -10.62 -8.77 -0.62
CA LEU A 28 -10.39 -8.84 0.81
C LEU A 28 -11.64 -9.39 1.48
N GLY A 29 -11.51 -10.57 2.10
CA GLY A 29 -12.58 -11.17 2.86
C GLY A 29 -12.56 -10.71 4.31
N GLU A 30 -12.81 -11.64 5.22
CA GLU A 30 -12.81 -11.33 6.64
C GLU A 30 -11.41 -10.96 7.12
N VAL A 31 -11.33 -9.86 7.85
CA VAL A 31 -10.09 -9.41 8.49
C VAL A 31 -10.28 -9.52 10.00
N VAL A 32 -9.42 -10.30 10.65
CA VAL A 32 -9.49 -10.51 12.09
C VAL A 32 -8.57 -9.49 12.76
N PRO A 33 -9.10 -8.58 13.57
CA PRO A 33 -8.26 -7.59 14.26
C PRO A 33 -7.29 -8.25 15.22
N VAL A 34 -6.11 -7.65 15.35
CA VAL A 34 -5.08 -8.10 16.28
C VAL A 34 -5.00 -7.09 17.42
N PRO A 35 -5.26 -7.49 18.67
CA PRO A 35 -5.16 -6.55 19.80
C PRO A 35 -3.76 -5.98 19.91
N CYS A 36 -3.68 -4.69 20.23
CA CYS A 36 -2.42 -3.98 20.45
C CYS A 36 -1.50 -3.92 19.24
N ALA A 37 -2.02 -4.19 18.04
CA ALA A 37 -1.26 -4.03 16.83
C ALA A 37 -1.05 -2.56 16.49
N PRO A 38 0.00 -2.21 15.72
CA PRO A 38 0.18 -0.85 15.23
C PRO A 38 -1.03 -0.38 14.45
N VAL A 39 -1.25 0.94 14.42
CA VAL A 39 -2.42 1.55 13.78
C VAL A 39 -2.56 1.15 12.32
N VAL A 40 -1.42 0.99 11.61
CA VAL A 40 -1.46 0.65 10.18
C VAL A 40 -1.87 -0.80 9.94
N VAL A 41 -1.83 -1.65 10.96
CA VAL A 41 -2.22 -3.06 10.83
C VAL A 41 -3.72 -3.18 11.09
N ALA A 42 -4.49 -3.47 10.04
CA ALA A 42 -5.93 -3.69 10.16
C ALA A 42 -6.23 -5.03 10.82
N GLY A 43 -5.37 -6.03 10.61
CA GLY A 43 -5.58 -7.35 11.19
C GLY A 43 -4.91 -8.43 10.36
N LEU A 44 -5.45 -9.63 10.45
CA LEU A 44 -4.96 -10.78 9.70
C LEU A 44 -6.06 -11.28 8.77
N ALA A 45 -5.66 -11.77 7.61
CA ALA A 45 -6.57 -12.40 6.67
C ALA A 45 -5.96 -13.69 6.17
N ALA A 46 -6.80 -14.69 5.97
CA ALA A 46 -6.36 -15.97 5.43
C ALA A 46 -6.50 -15.94 3.92
N GLN A 47 -5.47 -16.44 3.24
CA GLN A 47 -5.51 -16.65 1.80
C GLN A 47 -4.98 -18.05 1.52
N ARG A 48 -5.86 -18.95 1.14
CA ARG A 48 -5.52 -20.34 0.94
C ARG A 48 -4.91 -20.91 2.21
N SER A 49 -3.65 -21.33 2.17
CA SER A 49 -2.99 -21.95 3.32
C SER A 49 -2.06 -20.99 4.05
N ARG A 50 -2.13 -19.69 3.75
CA ARG A 50 -1.24 -18.73 4.42
C ARG A 50 -2.03 -17.59 5.04
N THR A 51 -1.45 -17.04 6.09
CA THR A 51 -2.00 -15.87 6.77
C THR A 51 -1.25 -14.61 6.32
N LEU A 52 -1.99 -13.59 5.98
CA LEU A 52 -1.44 -12.32 5.55
C LEU A 52 -1.70 -11.27 6.62
N THR A 53 -0.71 -10.40 6.84
CA THR A 53 -0.91 -9.21 7.66
C THR A 53 -1.54 -8.14 6.77
N VAL A 54 -2.72 -7.67 7.16
CA VAL A 54 -3.45 -6.67 6.39
C VAL A 54 -3.02 -5.29 6.83
N ILE A 55 -2.48 -4.52 5.90
CA ILE A 55 -2.04 -3.14 6.13
C ILE A 55 -3.11 -2.19 5.60
N ASP A 56 -3.60 -1.31 6.45
CA ASP A 56 -4.53 -0.26 6.05
C ASP A 56 -3.72 0.90 5.50
N VAL A 57 -3.66 1.00 4.17
CA VAL A 57 -2.86 2.02 3.52
C VAL A 57 -3.35 3.43 3.85
N ALA A 58 -4.67 3.60 4.00
CA ALA A 58 -5.22 4.91 4.39
C ALA A 58 -4.68 5.35 5.75
N SER A 59 -4.64 4.44 6.72
CA SER A 59 -4.09 4.74 8.05
C SER A 59 -2.61 5.09 7.98
N ALA A 60 -1.86 4.43 7.10
CA ALA A 60 -0.44 4.73 6.92
C ALA A 60 -0.21 6.14 6.42
N PHE A 61 -1.19 6.73 5.74
CA PHE A 61 -1.14 8.10 5.25
C PHE A 61 -1.79 9.10 6.22
N GLY A 62 -2.18 8.65 7.42
CA GLY A 62 -2.85 9.52 8.37
C GLY A 62 -4.29 9.83 8.00
N LEU A 63 -4.88 9.08 7.10
CA LEU A 63 -6.26 9.26 6.67
C LEU A 63 -7.20 8.37 7.48
N PRO A 64 -8.48 8.73 7.58
CA PRO A 64 -9.43 7.89 8.31
C PRO A 64 -9.50 6.48 7.72
N SER A 65 -9.46 5.49 8.59
CA SER A 65 -9.62 4.11 8.20
C SER A 65 -11.08 3.86 7.81
N ARG A 66 -11.28 3.17 6.68
CA ARG A 66 -12.61 2.80 6.19
C ARG A 66 -12.62 1.32 5.84
N PRO A 67 -12.59 0.44 6.85
CA PRO A 67 -12.50 -0.99 6.59
C PRO A 67 -13.68 -1.51 5.77
N ASP A 68 -14.84 -0.87 5.86
CA ASP A 68 -16.02 -1.30 5.11
C ASP A 68 -15.92 -1.00 3.61
N THR A 69 -15.03 -0.09 3.21
CA THR A 69 -14.84 0.26 1.80
C THR A 69 -13.63 -0.42 1.18
N ALA A 70 -12.73 -0.95 1.99
CA ALA A 70 -11.54 -1.63 1.50
C ALA A 70 -11.93 -3.03 1.06
N ARG A 71 -12.13 -3.22 -0.24
CA ARG A 71 -12.60 -4.49 -0.80
C ARG A 71 -11.50 -5.31 -1.44
N PHE A 72 -10.37 -4.69 -1.74
CA PHE A 72 -9.29 -5.33 -2.46
C PHE A 72 -8.01 -5.20 -1.68
N ALA A 73 -7.11 -6.14 -1.89
CA ALA A 73 -5.79 -6.06 -1.30
C ALA A 73 -4.76 -6.45 -2.34
N VAL A 74 -3.66 -5.71 -2.35
CA VAL A 74 -2.50 -6.02 -3.16
C VAL A 74 -1.55 -6.82 -2.29
N VAL A 75 -1.27 -8.05 -2.68
CA VAL A 75 -0.45 -8.96 -1.89
C VAL A 75 1.01 -8.81 -2.30
N VAL A 76 1.85 -8.51 -1.33
CA VAL A 76 3.30 -8.37 -1.52
C VAL A 76 4.02 -9.19 -0.47
N GLU A 77 5.28 -9.53 -0.73
CA GLU A 77 6.11 -10.23 0.25
C GLU A 77 7.37 -9.41 0.52
N ILE A 78 7.64 -9.15 1.78
CA ILE A 78 8.79 -8.37 2.19
C ILE A 78 9.49 -9.12 3.31
N ALA A 79 10.77 -9.44 3.12
CA ALA A 79 11.58 -10.16 4.09
C ALA A 79 10.92 -11.48 4.54
N GLY A 80 10.29 -12.18 3.61
CA GLY A 80 9.64 -13.47 3.88
C GLY A 80 8.26 -13.39 4.51
N VAL A 81 7.75 -12.18 4.75
CA VAL A 81 6.43 -11.99 5.36
C VAL A 81 5.45 -11.50 4.30
N GLY A 82 4.28 -12.14 4.25
CA GLY A 82 3.21 -11.75 3.33
C GLY A 82 2.36 -10.64 3.91
N TYR A 83 2.14 -9.59 3.11
CA TYR A 83 1.31 -8.46 3.48
C TYR A 83 0.21 -8.29 2.45
N ALA A 84 -0.98 -7.95 2.92
CA ALA A 84 -2.10 -7.58 2.07
C ALA A 84 -2.35 -6.08 2.26
N LEU A 85 -2.05 -5.30 1.23
CA LEU A 85 -2.22 -3.85 1.29
C LEU A 85 -3.65 -3.51 0.92
N ALA A 86 -4.45 -3.14 1.91
CA ALA A 86 -5.88 -2.86 1.70
C ALA A 86 -6.06 -1.53 0.98
N VAL A 87 -6.76 -1.57 -0.14
CA VAL A 87 -7.04 -0.40 -0.98
C VAL A 87 -8.53 -0.37 -1.32
N ASP A 88 -9.03 0.81 -1.69
CA ASP A 88 -10.43 0.97 -2.03
C ASP A 88 -10.76 0.39 -3.41
N ALA A 89 -9.83 0.55 -4.34
CA ALA A 89 -10.02 0.05 -5.70
C ALA A 89 -8.67 -0.17 -6.38
N VAL A 90 -8.65 -1.10 -7.32
CA VAL A 90 -7.51 -1.32 -8.19
C VAL A 90 -7.97 -0.95 -9.60
N GLU A 91 -7.25 -0.04 -10.25
CA GLU A 91 -7.66 0.47 -11.55
C GLU A 91 -7.00 -0.26 -12.70
N ASN A 92 -5.70 -0.10 -12.84
CA ASN A 92 -4.98 -0.61 -14.01
C ASN A 92 -3.53 -0.88 -13.67
N VAL A 93 -2.89 -1.67 -14.55
CA VAL A 93 -1.43 -1.77 -14.58
C VAL A 93 -0.97 -1.04 -15.83
N ILE A 94 -0.23 0.03 -15.65
CA ILE A 94 0.21 0.89 -16.75
C ILE A 94 1.70 1.21 -16.62
N PRO A 95 2.38 1.49 -17.76
CA PRO A 95 3.80 1.81 -17.68
C PRO A 95 4.04 3.16 -17.03
N ALA A 96 5.14 3.26 -16.29
CA ALA A 96 5.63 4.53 -15.82
C ALA A 96 6.28 5.29 -16.97
N ILE A 97 6.19 6.61 -16.91
CA ILE A 97 6.80 7.49 -17.90
C ILE A 97 7.96 8.22 -17.23
N GLY A 98 9.18 7.92 -17.66
CA GLY A 98 10.36 8.58 -17.12
C GLY A 98 10.81 8.00 -15.77
N LYS A 99 11.44 8.84 -14.98
CA LYS A 99 12.05 8.44 -13.72
C LYS A 99 11.22 8.91 -12.53
N VAL A 100 11.44 8.25 -11.39
CA VAL A 100 10.86 8.69 -10.13
C VAL A 100 11.42 10.06 -9.78
N GLN A 101 10.53 10.97 -9.41
CA GLN A 101 10.87 12.33 -9.03
C GLN A 101 10.63 12.54 -7.55
N PRO A 102 11.36 13.46 -6.91
CA PRO A 102 11.08 13.79 -5.51
C PRO A 102 9.66 14.33 -5.35
N VAL A 103 9.11 14.17 -4.17
CA VAL A 103 7.81 14.73 -3.85
C VAL A 103 7.94 16.26 -3.83
N LYS A 104 7.24 16.92 -4.77
CA LYS A 104 7.36 18.38 -4.95
C LYS A 104 6.24 19.15 -4.25
N VAL A 105 5.12 18.50 -3.95
CA VAL A 105 4.03 19.16 -3.27
C VAL A 105 4.17 18.94 -1.77
N LYS A 106 3.61 19.88 -1.00
CA LYS A 106 3.59 19.73 0.44
C LYS A 106 2.60 18.63 0.80
N LEU A 107 3.13 17.47 1.12
CA LEU A 107 2.34 16.37 1.63
C LEU A 107 2.52 16.31 3.15
N SER A 108 1.58 15.64 3.82
CA SER A 108 1.76 15.34 5.23
C SER A 108 3.00 14.48 5.41
N GLN A 109 3.52 14.44 6.64
CA GLN A 109 4.69 13.61 6.93
C GLN A 109 4.40 12.13 6.69
N GLU A 110 3.17 11.72 6.93
CA GLU A 110 2.74 10.33 6.73
C GLU A 110 2.88 9.93 5.26
N TRP A 111 2.45 10.80 4.35
CA TRP A 111 2.58 10.54 2.91
C TRP A 111 4.06 10.44 2.51
N ALA A 112 4.86 11.39 2.99
CA ALA A 112 6.28 11.44 2.65
C ALA A 112 7.02 10.21 3.17
N ARG A 113 6.65 9.72 4.34
CA ARG A 113 7.30 8.55 4.93
C ARG A 113 7.02 7.26 4.17
N SER A 114 5.90 7.20 3.48
CA SER A 114 5.46 5.97 2.80
C SER A 114 5.70 6.01 1.30
N ALA A 115 6.41 7.02 0.80
CA ALA A 115 6.60 7.20 -0.65
C ALA A 115 8.05 7.11 -1.05
N VAL A 116 8.30 6.51 -2.22
CA VAL A 116 9.58 6.62 -2.91
C VAL A 116 9.69 8.00 -3.53
N GLY A 117 8.60 8.50 -4.09
CA GLY A 117 8.55 9.76 -4.79
C GLY A 117 7.31 9.82 -5.65
N MET A 118 7.34 10.68 -6.66
CA MET A 118 6.27 10.80 -7.64
C MET A 118 6.70 10.15 -8.95
N ILE A 119 5.74 9.60 -9.67
CA ILE A 119 5.99 8.98 -10.98
C ILE A 119 4.91 9.43 -11.96
N ASP A 120 5.33 9.77 -13.16
CA ASP A 120 4.40 10.16 -14.21
C ASP A 120 3.85 8.92 -14.91
N THR A 121 2.56 8.93 -15.16
CA THR A 121 1.87 7.87 -15.88
C THR A 121 0.85 8.48 -16.83
N ALA A 122 0.23 7.64 -17.66
CA ALA A 122 -0.82 8.08 -18.57
C ALA A 122 -2.05 8.66 -17.85
N VAL A 123 -2.24 8.32 -16.57
CA VAL A 123 -3.35 8.88 -15.76
C VAL A 123 -2.91 10.08 -14.93
N GLY A 124 -1.70 10.57 -15.14
CA GLY A 124 -1.15 11.72 -14.43
C GLY A 124 0.02 11.34 -13.55
N THR A 125 0.47 12.30 -12.75
CA THR A 125 1.54 12.09 -11.78
C THR A 125 0.95 11.52 -10.51
N VAL A 126 1.45 10.38 -10.08
CA VAL A 126 0.93 9.67 -8.91
C VAL A 126 2.05 9.40 -7.91
N LEU A 127 1.66 9.16 -6.66
CA LEU A 127 2.60 8.85 -5.60
C LEU A 127 3.00 7.38 -5.69
N LEU A 128 4.29 7.10 -5.75
CA LEU A 128 4.82 5.73 -5.77
C LEU A 128 5.09 5.29 -4.34
N LEU A 129 4.43 4.24 -3.90
CA LEU A 129 4.60 3.72 -2.55
C LEU A 129 5.95 3.05 -2.37
N ASP A 130 6.56 3.31 -1.22
CA ASP A 130 7.73 2.57 -0.76
C ASP A 130 7.25 1.48 0.18
N LEU A 131 7.20 0.25 -0.31
CA LEU A 131 6.63 -0.86 0.46
C LEU A 131 7.45 -1.15 1.72
N THR A 132 8.76 -1.05 1.62
CA THR A 132 9.63 -1.27 2.78
C THR A 132 9.38 -0.24 3.87
N LYS A 133 9.23 1.02 3.50
CA LYS A 133 8.92 2.07 4.48
C LYS A 133 7.52 1.88 5.07
N LEU A 134 6.58 1.46 4.26
CA LEU A 134 5.20 1.25 4.69
C LEU A 134 5.13 0.19 5.80
N VAL A 135 5.77 -0.96 5.59
CA VAL A 135 5.75 -2.04 6.58
C VAL A 135 6.84 -1.86 7.65
N GLY A 136 7.90 -1.11 7.33
CA GLY A 136 8.94 -0.80 8.31
C GLY A 136 8.43 0.01 9.48
N GLY A 137 7.47 0.91 9.24
CA GLY A 137 6.82 1.65 10.32
C GLY A 137 6.07 0.73 11.27
N GLU A 138 5.43 -0.32 10.76
CA GLU A 138 4.78 -1.32 11.59
C GLU A 138 5.81 -2.06 12.45
N MET A 139 6.93 -2.46 11.87
CA MET A 139 7.98 -3.16 12.60
C MET A 139 8.62 -2.28 13.68
N GLN A 140 8.83 -1.00 13.39
CA GLN A 140 9.38 -0.08 14.36
C GLN A 140 8.44 0.11 15.56
N GLN A 141 7.15 0.17 15.31
CA GLN A 141 6.18 0.29 16.39
C GLN A 141 6.18 -0.94 17.29
N LYS A 142 6.40 -2.11 16.73
CA LYS A 142 6.50 -3.34 17.52
C LYS A 142 7.76 -3.39 18.38
N ALA A 143 8.84 -2.76 17.94
CA ALA A 143 10.10 -2.75 18.66
C ALA A 143 10.07 -1.85 19.90
N THR A 144 9.10 -0.97 20.00
CA THR A 144 8.95 -0.08 21.16
C THR A 144 7.86 -0.58 22.08
#